data_29a855106151ad4e442f68ce1013fd41
#
_entry.id   29a855106151ad4e442f68ce1013fd41
#
_cell.length_a   1.000
_cell.length_b   1.000
_cell.length_c   1.000
_cell.angle_alpha   90.00
_cell.angle_beta   90.00
_cell.angle_gamma   90.00
#
_symmetry.space_group_name_H-M   'P 1'
#
loop_
_entity.id
_entity.type
_entity.pdbx_description
1 polymer ?
#
loop_
_entity_poly.entity_id
_entity_poly.type
_entity_poly.pdbx_seq_one_letter_code
_entity_poly.pdbx_strand_id
1 'polypeptide(L)'
;VSLVDTSAWVEFLRDTGSRACVRVDELLAGDIATCHPIRMEVLAGARDERHLRDLRGLLARARILPTRPADYEDAAALYRACRRRGETVRKLMDCLIAVHAIRENIPLLHADADFDVLARHTGLLLDTEGLRTTHP
;
A
#
# COMPACT_ATOMS: atom_id res chain seq x y z
N VAL A 1 -1.74 -13.05 -1.37
CA VAL A 1 -1.80 -11.97 -0.37
C VAL A 1 -1.11 -10.72 -0.92
N SER A 2 -1.76 -9.58 -0.79
CA SER A 2 -1.18 -8.28 -1.17
C SER A 2 -1.32 -7.28 -0.04
N LEU A 3 -0.30 -6.45 0.12
CA LEU A 3 -0.38 -5.27 0.99
C LEU A 3 -1.09 -4.16 0.23
N VAL A 4 -2.16 -3.62 0.80
CA VAL A 4 -2.97 -2.59 0.13
C VAL A 4 -2.62 -1.22 0.70
N ASP A 5 -2.00 -0.37 -0.14
CA ASP A 5 -1.64 0.99 0.23
C ASP A 5 -2.88 1.85 0.44
N THR A 6 -2.71 2.93 1.19
CA THR A 6 -3.75 3.93 1.43
C THR A 6 -4.38 4.42 0.14
N SER A 7 -3.57 4.67 -0.90
CA SER A 7 -4.08 5.15 -2.20
C SER A 7 -5.08 4.19 -2.83
N ALA A 8 -4.84 2.87 -2.71
CA ALA A 8 -5.77 1.86 -3.21
C ALA A 8 -7.02 1.78 -2.34
N TRP A 9 -6.88 1.88 -1.00
CA TRP A 9 -8.03 1.94 -0.11
C TRP A 9 -8.94 3.13 -0.44
N VAL A 10 -8.36 4.29 -0.74
CA VAL A 10 -9.13 5.49 -1.11
C VAL A 10 -9.95 5.23 -2.39
N GLU A 11 -9.35 4.59 -3.40
CA GLU A 11 -10.08 4.21 -4.62
C GLU A 11 -11.27 3.30 -4.30
N PHE A 12 -11.06 2.32 -3.44
CA PHE A 12 -12.12 1.41 -3.02
C PHE A 12 -13.23 2.13 -2.25
N LEU A 13 -12.84 2.97 -1.28
CA LEU A 13 -13.81 3.69 -0.43
C LEU A 13 -14.63 4.70 -1.24
N ARG A 14 -14.07 5.26 -2.30
CA ARG A 14 -14.76 6.18 -3.20
C ARG A 14 -15.52 5.48 -4.32
N ASP A 15 -15.40 4.16 -4.39
CA ASP A 15 -16.07 3.34 -5.40
C ASP A 15 -15.80 3.84 -6.83
N THR A 16 -14.53 4.07 -7.14
CA THR A 16 -14.12 4.67 -8.41
C THR A 16 -14.24 3.74 -9.60
N GLY A 17 -14.32 2.43 -9.35
CA GLY A 17 -14.30 1.42 -10.43
C GLY A 17 -12.93 1.22 -11.07
N SER A 18 -11.88 1.87 -10.55
CA SER A 18 -10.52 1.69 -11.05
C SER A 18 -10.02 0.26 -10.85
N ARG A 19 -8.92 -0.09 -11.49
CA ARG A 19 -8.29 -1.39 -11.28
C ARG A 19 -7.98 -1.62 -9.79
N ALA A 20 -7.46 -0.61 -9.11
CA ALA A 20 -7.15 -0.72 -7.68
C ALA A 20 -8.43 -0.96 -6.87
N CYS A 21 -9.51 -0.24 -7.18
CA CYS A 21 -10.82 -0.42 -6.52
C CYS A 21 -11.31 -1.87 -6.67
N VAL A 22 -11.32 -2.38 -7.88
CA VAL A 22 -11.76 -3.76 -8.17
C VAL A 22 -10.87 -4.77 -7.46
N ARG A 23 -9.56 -4.53 -7.45
CA ARG A 23 -8.61 -5.46 -6.84
C ARG A 23 -8.75 -5.51 -5.32
N VAL A 24 -9.01 -4.38 -4.65
CA VAL A 24 -9.28 -4.37 -3.21
C VAL A 24 -10.49 -5.24 -2.89
N ASP A 25 -11.55 -5.10 -3.67
CA ASP A 25 -12.76 -5.92 -3.48
C ASP A 25 -12.45 -7.41 -3.56
N GLU A 26 -11.65 -7.82 -4.54
CA GLU A 26 -11.22 -9.22 -4.67
C GLU A 26 -10.40 -9.69 -3.47
N LEU A 27 -9.46 -8.87 -3.02
CA LEU A 27 -8.56 -9.21 -1.91
C LEU A 27 -9.30 -9.31 -0.58
N LEU A 28 -10.40 -8.59 -0.42
CA LEU A 28 -11.22 -8.64 0.81
C LEU A 28 -11.82 -10.03 1.06
N ALA A 29 -11.80 -10.92 0.10
CA ALA A 29 -12.21 -12.31 0.29
C ALA A 29 -11.28 -13.11 1.21
N GLY A 30 -10.12 -12.57 1.59
CA GLY A 30 -9.23 -13.22 2.56
C GLY A 30 -7.73 -13.03 2.32
N ASP A 31 -7.35 -12.37 1.24
CA ASP A 31 -5.95 -12.25 0.83
C ASP A 31 -5.40 -10.84 0.99
N ILE A 32 -5.89 -10.09 1.97
CA ILE A 32 -5.53 -8.70 2.16
C ILE A 32 -4.64 -8.51 3.38
N ALA A 33 -3.57 -7.71 3.24
CA ALA A 33 -2.68 -7.33 4.32
C ALA A 33 -2.66 -5.81 4.48
N THR A 34 -2.35 -5.37 5.69
CA THR A 34 -2.16 -3.96 6.04
C THR A 34 -1.00 -3.82 7.01
N CYS A 35 -0.66 -2.59 7.36
CA CYS A 35 0.33 -2.29 8.40
C CYS A 35 -0.13 -1.03 9.14
N HIS A 36 0.49 -0.77 10.29
CA HIS A 36 0.08 0.37 11.12
C HIS A 36 0.18 1.72 10.41
N PRO A 37 1.22 2.01 9.61
CA PRO A 37 1.26 3.26 8.85
C PRO A 37 0.05 3.44 7.92
N ILE A 38 -0.37 2.39 7.22
CA ILE A 38 -1.55 2.44 6.36
C ILE A 38 -2.81 2.65 7.18
N ARG A 39 -2.96 1.90 8.28
CA ARG A 39 -4.11 2.05 9.17
C ARG A 39 -4.23 3.49 9.68
N MET A 40 -3.10 4.08 10.09
CA MET A 40 -3.05 5.48 10.54
C MET A 40 -3.60 6.42 9.46
N GLU A 41 -3.12 6.28 8.24
CA GLU A 41 -3.54 7.15 7.14
C GLU A 41 -5.03 6.98 6.80
N VAL A 42 -5.51 5.75 6.74
CA VAL A 42 -6.91 5.47 6.43
C VAL A 42 -7.83 6.02 7.53
N LEU A 43 -7.49 5.74 8.79
CA LEU A 43 -8.30 6.18 9.94
C LEU A 43 -8.29 7.69 10.10
N ALA A 44 -7.19 8.36 9.74
CA ALA A 44 -7.11 9.82 9.77
C ALA A 44 -8.11 10.49 8.85
N GLY A 45 -8.59 9.79 7.82
CA GLY A 45 -9.61 10.28 6.92
C GLY A 45 -11.05 10.13 7.40
N ALA A 46 -11.27 9.60 8.61
CA ALA A 46 -12.62 9.42 9.15
C ALA A 46 -13.30 10.78 9.36
N ARG A 47 -14.56 10.90 8.90
CA ARG A 47 -15.31 12.15 8.98
C ARG A 47 -16.00 12.35 10.34
N ASP A 48 -16.31 11.25 11.02
CA ASP A 48 -17.00 11.25 12.31
C ASP A 48 -16.78 9.89 13.00
N GLU A 49 -17.35 9.72 14.19
CA GLU A 49 -17.16 8.49 14.97
C GLU A 49 -17.80 7.27 14.32
N ARG A 50 -18.92 7.42 13.64
CA ARG A 50 -19.56 6.33 12.93
C ARG A 50 -18.68 5.86 11.77
N HIS A 51 -18.17 6.80 10.98
CA HIS A 51 -17.27 6.50 9.88
C HIS A 51 -15.99 5.84 10.38
N LEU A 52 -15.45 6.30 11.51
CA LEU A 52 -14.28 5.70 12.13
C LEU A 52 -14.53 4.22 12.48
N ARG A 53 -15.68 3.91 13.07
CA ARG A 53 -16.03 2.51 13.39
C ARG A 53 -16.13 1.66 12.13
N ASP A 54 -16.72 2.19 11.06
CA ASP A 54 -16.84 1.47 9.79
C ASP A 54 -15.47 1.17 9.20
N LEU A 55 -14.56 2.15 9.22
CA LEU A 55 -13.20 1.97 8.72
C LEU A 55 -12.42 0.95 9.56
N ARG A 56 -12.56 0.98 10.89
CA ARG A 56 -11.93 0.00 11.77
C ARG A 56 -12.43 -1.42 11.47
N GLY A 57 -13.73 -1.58 11.25
CA GLY A 57 -14.31 -2.87 10.91
C GLY A 57 -13.81 -3.41 9.59
N LEU A 58 -13.64 -2.54 8.60
CA LEU A 58 -13.12 -2.91 7.30
C LEU A 58 -11.64 -3.33 7.40
N LEU A 59 -10.82 -2.53 8.07
CA LEU A 59 -9.39 -2.81 8.24
C LEU A 59 -9.14 -4.05 9.10
N ALA A 60 -10.08 -4.41 10.00
CA ALA A 60 -9.96 -5.61 10.82
C ALA A 60 -9.98 -6.89 9.99
N ARG A 61 -10.44 -6.83 8.74
CA ARG A 61 -10.43 -7.97 7.82
C ARG A 61 -9.05 -8.26 7.25
N ALA A 62 -8.12 -7.32 7.40
CA ALA A 62 -6.77 -7.45 6.85
C ALA A 62 -5.80 -8.01 7.89
N ARG A 63 -4.88 -8.87 7.43
CA ARG A 63 -3.78 -9.33 8.26
C ARG A 63 -2.80 -8.17 8.48
N ILE A 64 -2.43 -7.90 9.74
CA ILE A 64 -1.51 -6.82 10.07
C ILE A 64 -0.07 -7.32 10.00
N LEU A 65 0.75 -6.66 9.17
CA LEU A 65 2.19 -6.86 9.15
C LEU A 65 2.81 -5.97 10.22
N PRO A 66 3.64 -6.51 11.12
CA PRO A 66 4.20 -5.69 12.21
C PRO A 66 5.18 -4.65 11.67
N THR A 67 5.22 -3.48 12.31
CA THR A 67 6.20 -2.43 12.04
C THR A 67 7.26 -2.47 13.14
N ARG A 68 8.51 -2.52 12.74
CA ARG A 68 9.67 -2.66 13.65
C ARG A 68 10.51 -1.39 13.58
N PRO A 69 11.27 -1.07 14.67
CA PRO A 69 12.16 0.09 14.62
C PRO A 69 13.13 0.08 13.44
N ALA A 70 13.68 -1.08 13.07
CA ALA A 70 14.58 -1.21 11.92
C ALA A 70 13.92 -0.81 10.59
N ASP A 71 12.59 -0.89 10.49
CA ASP A 71 11.88 -0.55 9.26
C ASP A 71 12.05 0.93 8.90
N TYR A 72 12.22 1.79 9.90
CA TYR A 72 12.42 3.22 9.67
C TYR A 72 13.78 3.50 9.03
N GLU A 73 14.83 2.83 9.48
CA GLU A 73 16.15 2.96 8.85
C GLU A 73 16.14 2.36 7.45
N ASP A 74 15.47 1.24 7.26
CA ASP A 74 15.33 0.62 5.95
C ASP A 74 14.57 1.54 4.99
N ALA A 75 13.52 2.21 5.47
CA ALA A 75 12.78 3.20 4.67
C ALA A 75 13.67 4.35 4.23
N ALA A 76 14.52 4.85 5.13
CA ALA A 76 15.48 5.90 4.80
C ALA A 76 16.47 5.41 3.73
N ALA A 77 16.89 4.15 3.80
CA ALA A 77 17.79 3.55 2.81
C ALA A 77 17.12 3.46 1.42
N LEU A 78 15.84 3.07 1.38
CA LEU A 78 15.09 3.04 0.11
C LEU A 78 14.98 4.43 -0.51
N TYR A 79 14.67 5.42 0.30
CA TYR A 79 14.59 6.82 -0.17
C TYR A 79 15.92 7.27 -0.79
N ARG A 80 17.03 7.01 -0.10
CA ARG A 80 18.36 7.38 -0.57
C ARG A 80 18.75 6.62 -1.85
N ALA A 81 18.37 5.34 -1.96
CA ALA A 81 18.67 4.54 -3.14
C ALA A 81 17.99 5.11 -4.38
N CYS A 82 16.73 5.52 -4.28
CA CYS A 82 16.03 6.16 -5.40
C CYS A 82 16.69 7.49 -5.75
N ARG A 83 16.98 8.31 -4.74
CA ARG A 83 17.62 9.62 -4.96
C ARG A 83 18.97 9.50 -5.67
N ARG A 84 19.77 8.50 -5.32
CA ARG A 84 21.06 8.25 -6.00
C ARG A 84 20.89 7.89 -7.47
N ARG A 85 19.71 7.35 -7.83
CA ARG A 85 19.37 7.04 -9.22
C ARG A 85 18.66 8.19 -9.92
N GLY A 86 18.64 9.38 -9.30
CA GLY A 86 18.04 10.57 -9.88
C GLY A 86 16.53 10.67 -9.79
N GLU A 87 15.88 9.80 -9.00
CA GLU A 87 14.43 9.85 -8.81
C GLU A 87 14.09 10.06 -7.35
N THR A 88 13.25 11.05 -7.07
CA THR A 88 12.83 11.36 -5.71
C THR A 88 11.44 10.77 -5.43
N VAL A 89 11.35 10.00 -4.34
CA VAL A 89 10.06 9.59 -3.78
C VAL A 89 9.53 10.78 -2.98
N ARG A 90 8.32 11.22 -3.25
CA ARG A 90 7.79 12.45 -2.63
C ARG A 90 7.48 12.30 -1.15
N LYS A 91 7.13 11.08 -0.71
CA LYS A 91 6.71 10.83 0.67
C LYS A 91 7.55 9.72 1.29
N LEU A 92 8.24 10.04 2.38
CA LEU A 92 8.98 9.04 3.16
C LEU A 92 8.07 7.92 3.67
N MET A 93 6.80 8.24 3.96
CA MET A 93 5.83 7.25 4.41
C MET A 93 5.67 6.11 3.39
N ASP A 94 5.73 6.41 2.10
CA ASP A 94 5.63 5.40 1.05
C ASP A 94 6.81 4.43 1.10
N CYS A 95 8.00 4.94 1.45
CA CYS A 95 9.18 4.08 1.65
C CYS A 95 8.97 3.16 2.85
N LEU A 96 8.40 3.66 3.93
CA LEU A 96 8.12 2.84 5.12
C LEU A 96 7.09 1.74 4.80
N ILE A 97 6.06 2.08 4.07
CA ILE A 97 5.06 1.10 3.63
C ILE A 97 5.72 0.03 2.75
N ALA A 98 6.55 0.45 1.80
CA ALA A 98 7.25 -0.47 0.89
C ALA A 98 8.14 -1.46 1.64
N VAL A 99 8.78 -1.03 2.73
CA VAL A 99 9.62 -1.93 3.54
C VAL A 99 8.84 -3.15 4.01
N HIS A 100 7.59 -2.97 4.43
CA HIS A 100 6.76 -4.09 4.90
C HIS A 100 6.54 -5.12 3.79
N ALA A 101 6.21 -4.66 2.59
CA ALA A 101 5.97 -5.54 1.45
C ALA A 101 7.24 -6.28 1.04
N ILE A 102 8.37 -5.58 1.02
CA ILE A 102 9.66 -6.16 0.65
C ILE A 102 10.06 -7.24 1.67
N ARG A 103 9.97 -6.93 2.96
CA ARG A 103 10.34 -7.87 4.02
C ARG A 103 9.52 -9.15 3.97
N GLU A 104 8.22 -9.04 3.74
CA GLU A 104 7.31 -10.19 3.70
C GLU A 104 7.26 -10.85 2.32
N ASN A 105 7.95 -10.28 1.35
CA ASN A 105 7.98 -10.76 -0.04
C ASN A 105 6.58 -10.91 -0.63
N ILE A 106 5.73 -9.93 -0.40
CA ILE A 106 4.38 -9.87 -0.97
C ILE A 106 4.24 -8.63 -1.85
N PRO A 107 3.35 -8.67 -2.86
CA PRO A 107 3.15 -7.51 -3.71
C PRO A 107 2.38 -6.41 -3.00
N LEU A 108 2.59 -5.18 -3.47
CA LEU A 108 1.88 -3.99 -3.01
C LEU A 108 0.88 -3.55 -4.08
N LEU A 109 -0.36 -3.32 -3.66
CA LEU A 109 -1.39 -2.72 -4.51
C LEU A 109 -1.47 -1.23 -4.19
N HIS A 110 -1.37 -0.40 -5.23
CA HIS A 110 -1.36 1.06 -5.07
C HIS A 110 -2.06 1.78 -6.23
N ALA A 111 -2.30 3.06 -6.01
CA ALA A 111 -2.75 4.02 -7.01
C ALA A 111 -1.93 5.32 -6.93
N ASP A 112 -0.62 5.21 -6.61
CA ASP A 112 0.29 6.34 -6.44
C ASP A 112 1.60 6.05 -7.17
N ALA A 113 2.00 6.96 -8.06
CA ALA A 113 3.19 6.81 -8.91
C ALA A 113 4.51 6.66 -8.13
N ASP A 114 4.57 7.10 -6.87
CA ASP A 114 5.79 6.95 -6.05
C ASP A 114 6.17 5.48 -5.86
N PHE A 115 5.20 4.58 -5.83
CA PHE A 115 5.50 3.15 -5.71
C PHE A 115 6.07 2.56 -7.00
N ASP A 116 5.76 3.14 -8.16
CA ASP A 116 6.38 2.74 -9.41
C ASP A 116 7.88 3.11 -9.40
N VAL A 117 8.22 4.28 -8.86
CA VAL A 117 9.61 4.69 -8.66
C VAL A 117 10.33 3.69 -7.75
N LEU A 118 9.73 3.35 -6.61
CA LEU A 118 10.30 2.40 -5.67
C LEU A 118 10.50 1.02 -6.30
N ALA A 119 9.54 0.56 -7.09
CA ALA A 119 9.64 -0.75 -7.74
C ALA A 119 10.77 -0.82 -8.76
N ARG A 120 11.09 0.31 -9.44
CA ARG A 120 12.20 0.35 -10.40
C ARG A 120 13.57 0.24 -9.75
N HIS A 121 13.70 0.70 -8.50
CA HIS A 121 15.02 0.86 -7.87
C HIS A 121 15.21 0.01 -6.61
N THR A 122 14.23 -0.79 -6.24
CA THR A 122 14.28 -1.62 -5.03
C THR A 122 13.70 -2.99 -5.30
N GLY A 123 13.64 -3.85 -4.28
CA GLY A 123 13.02 -5.17 -4.38
C GLY A 123 11.50 -5.18 -4.25
N LEU A 124 10.85 -4.01 -4.31
CA LEU A 124 9.39 -3.93 -4.19
C LEU A 124 8.71 -4.60 -5.37
N LEU A 125 7.78 -5.53 -5.07
CA LEU A 125 6.91 -6.14 -6.06
C LEU A 125 5.57 -5.42 -6.06
N LEU A 126 5.00 -5.19 -7.24
CA LEU A 126 3.69 -4.56 -7.36
C LEU A 126 2.63 -5.60 -7.70
N ASP A 127 1.43 -5.41 -7.13
CA ASP A 127 0.27 -6.22 -7.49
C ASP A 127 -0.19 -5.78 -8.89
N THR A 128 -0.02 -6.67 -9.86
CA THR A 128 -0.35 -6.40 -11.26
C THR A 128 -1.57 -7.20 -11.75
N GLU A 129 -2.30 -7.82 -10.84
CA GLU A 129 -3.49 -8.58 -11.20
C GLU A 129 -4.48 -7.68 -11.96
N GLY A 130 -5.00 -8.20 -13.05
CA GLY A 130 -5.92 -7.47 -13.92
C GLY A 130 -5.25 -6.66 -15.02
N LEU A 131 -3.95 -6.37 -14.92
CA LEU A 131 -3.24 -5.62 -15.98
C LEU A 131 -2.96 -6.48 -17.21
N ARG A 132 -2.84 -7.78 -17.03
CA ARG A 132 -2.50 -8.71 -18.12
C ARG A 132 -3.64 -8.96 -19.08
N THR A 133 -4.86 -8.66 -18.68
CA THR A 133 -6.04 -8.90 -19.52
C THR A 133 -6.17 -7.92 -20.68
N THR A 134 -5.34 -6.87 -20.69
CA THR A 134 -5.37 -5.83 -21.73
C THR A 134 -4.46 -6.15 -22.90
N HIS A 135 -3.72 -7.23 -22.86
CA HIS A 135 -2.80 -7.61 -23.94
C HIS A 135 -3.47 -8.59 -24.86
N PRO A 136 -3.41 -8.33 -26.18
CA PRO A 136 -3.89 -9.28 -27.16
C PRO A 136 -3.01 -10.52 -27.21
#